data_764f3fc65ede1869f9699d45977e07e5
#
_entry.id   764f3fc65ede1869f9699d45977e07e5
#
_cell.length_a   1.000
_cell.length_b   1.000
_cell.length_c   1.000
_cell.angle_alpha   90.00
_cell.angle_beta   90.00
_cell.angle_gamma   90.00
#
_symmetry.space_group_name_H-M   'P 1'
#
loop_
_entity.id
_entity.type
_entity.pdbx_description
1 polymer ?
#
loop_
_entity_poly.entity_id
_entity_poly.type
_entity_poly.pdbx_seq_one_letter_code
_entity_poly.pdbx_strand_id
1 'polypeptide(L)'
;MNQRKSKSIQNKSKDYLTLSIKLEVLNNINFSVADEVYEKDLATREMYKQQRFEQGFDDTETWHMDRTIALFIIPRLKKFIELNNGIPSGETVESYDEKLKFIISAFENYYATNKYYESVDDDERKQLTDDVKKAVEYLSKLWFELWW
;
A
#
# COMPACT_ATOMS: atom_id res chain seq x y z
N MET A 1 39.21 18.68 21.51
CA MET A 1 37.84 18.50 22.05
C MET A 1 36.73 18.45 21.01
N ASN A 2 36.98 18.63 19.71
CA ASN A 2 35.92 18.72 18.65
C ASN A 2 35.59 17.41 17.90
N GLN A 3 36.41 16.37 17.98
CA GLN A 3 36.17 15.15 17.21
C GLN A 3 35.12 14.20 17.82
N ARG A 4 34.89 14.24 19.15
CA ARG A 4 33.87 13.40 19.80
C ARG A 4 32.44 13.90 19.57
N LYS A 5 32.24 15.23 19.45
CA LYS A 5 30.91 15.82 19.17
C LYS A 5 30.45 15.55 17.73
N SER A 6 31.38 15.57 16.77
CA SER A 6 31.08 15.31 15.35
C SER A 6 30.61 13.86 15.11
N LYS A 7 31.26 12.87 15.75
CA LYS A 7 30.85 11.46 15.63
C LYS A 7 29.48 11.16 16.26
N SER A 8 29.13 11.84 17.35
CA SER A 8 27.83 11.68 18.00
C SER A 8 26.68 12.24 17.16
N ILE A 9 26.90 13.34 16.47
CA ILE A 9 25.88 13.94 15.57
C ILE A 9 25.69 13.10 14.31
N GLN A 10 26.76 12.58 13.72
CA GLN A 10 26.67 11.69 12.56
C GLN A 10 25.98 10.35 12.87
N ASN A 11 26.23 9.77 14.04
CA ASN A 11 25.53 8.55 14.45
C ASN A 11 24.04 8.79 14.66
N LYS A 12 23.64 9.89 15.34
CA LYS A 12 22.23 10.22 15.52
C LYS A 12 21.50 10.42 14.19
N SER A 13 22.08 11.13 13.23
CA SER A 13 21.46 11.34 11.92
C SER A 13 21.29 10.02 11.15
N LYS A 14 22.25 9.11 11.28
CA LYS A 14 22.18 7.78 10.67
C LYS A 14 21.12 6.90 11.29
N ASP A 15 20.91 6.99 12.62
CA ASP A 15 19.88 6.27 13.34
C ASP A 15 18.49 6.77 12.97
N TYR A 16 18.29 8.08 12.84
CA TYR A 16 17.00 8.66 12.38
C TYR A 16 16.65 8.26 10.94
N LEU A 17 17.62 8.29 10.04
CA LEU A 17 17.43 7.87 8.65
C LEU A 17 17.07 6.38 8.57
N THR A 18 17.76 5.54 9.33
CA THR A 18 17.48 4.10 9.41
C THR A 18 16.10 3.82 9.99
N LEU A 19 15.68 4.57 11.00
CA LEU A 19 14.35 4.46 11.61
C LEU A 19 13.25 4.91 10.63
N SER A 20 13.45 6.02 9.93
CA SER A 20 12.54 6.53 8.92
C SER A 20 12.33 5.52 7.78
N ILE A 21 13.42 4.94 7.26
CA ILE A 21 13.36 3.90 6.23
C ILE A 21 12.63 2.65 6.74
N LYS A 22 12.89 2.22 7.98
CA LYS A 22 12.18 1.08 8.59
C LYS A 22 10.70 1.33 8.75
N LEU A 23 10.29 2.54 9.16
CA LEU A 23 8.88 2.92 9.27
C LEU A 23 8.18 2.96 7.90
N GLU A 24 8.85 3.48 6.88
CA GLU A 24 8.34 3.48 5.51
C GLU A 24 8.16 2.06 4.97
N VAL A 25 9.14 1.18 5.21
CA VAL A 25 9.03 -0.25 4.84
C VAL A 25 7.87 -0.92 5.58
N LEU A 26 7.70 -0.66 6.89
CA LEU A 26 6.60 -1.22 7.68
C LEU A 26 5.24 -0.76 7.17
N ASN A 27 5.09 0.49 6.76
CA ASN A 27 3.85 1.01 6.18
C ASN A 27 3.47 0.35 4.84
N ASN A 28 4.42 -0.27 4.14
CA ASN A 28 4.17 -1.01 2.90
C ASN A 28 3.83 -2.50 3.10
N ILE A 29 3.89 -3.00 4.33
CA ILE A 29 3.62 -4.41 4.66
C ILE A 29 2.72 -4.57 5.89
N ASN A 30 2.40 -3.51 6.60
CA ASN A 30 1.51 -3.49 7.76
C ASN A 30 0.28 -2.64 7.44
N PHE A 31 -0.85 -3.30 7.25
CA PHE A 31 -2.13 -2.68 6.92
C PHE A 31 -3.11 -2.71 8.10
N SER A 32 -2.62 -3.02 9.29
CA SER A 32 -3.36 -3.03 10.54
C SER A 32 -3.99 -1.67 10.81
N VAL A 33 -5.22 -1.70 11.29
CA VAL A 33 -5.93 -0.53 11.83
C VAL A 33 -6.09 -0.60 13.35
N ALA A 34 -5.45 -1.58 13.99
CA ALA A 34 -5.58 -1.82 15.43
C ALA A 34 -5.16 -0.62 16.29
N ASP A 35 -4.10 0.09 15.89
CA ASP A 35 -3.60 1.25 16.63
C ASP A 35 -4.56 2.44 16.58
N GLU A 36 -5.33 2.58 15.49
CA GLU A 36 -6.34 3.62 15.33
C GLU A 36 -7.65 3.25 16.05
N VAL A 37 -8.14 2.02 15.82
CA VAL A 37 -9.43 1.55 16.37
C VAL A 37 -9.37 1.36 17.87
N TYR A 38 -8.24 0.89 18.38
CA TYR A 38 -8.05 0.60 19.81
C TYR A 38 -7.05 1.57 20.48
N GLU A 39 -7.07 2.85 20.08
CA GLU A 39 -6.14 3.86 20.59
C GLU A 39 -6.01 3.87 22.13
N LYS A 40 -7.12 3.69 22.85
CA LYS A 40 -7.19 3.72 24.30
C LYS A 40 -7.13 2.34 24.97
N ASP A 41 -7.16 1.26 24.21
CA ASP A 41 -7.12 -0.10 24.73
C ASP A 41 -5.75 -0.74 24.46
N LEU A 42 -4.83 -0.48 25.39
CA LEU A 42 -3.46 -0.97 25.29
C LEU A 42 -3.36 -2.49 25.28
N ALA A 43 -4.23 -3.20 26.01
CA ALA A 43 -4.21 -4.65 26.07
C ALA A 43 -4.58 -5.27 24.70
N THR A 44 -5.63 -4.76 24.07
CA THR A 44 -6.04 -5.19 22.74
C THR A 44 -4.98 -4.84 21.69
N ARG A 45 -4.35 -3.67 21.76
CA ARG A 45 -3.25 -3.29 20.86
C ARG A 45 -2.05 -4.24 20.98
N GLU A 46 -1.64 -4.60 22.21
CA GLU A 46 -0.54 -5.55 22.39
C GLU A 46 -0.89 -6.96 21.89
N MET A 47 -2.15 -7.38 22.01
CA MET A 47 -2.62 -8.65 21.42
C MET A 47 -2.45 -8.64 19.89
N TYR A 48 -2.89 -7.59 19.19
CA TYR A 48 -2.73 -7.47 17.74
C TYR A 48 -1.26 -7.34 17.32
N LYS A 49 -0.46 -6.63 18.11
CA LYS A 49 0.99 -6.56 17.88
C LYS A 49 1.65 -7.94 17.99
N GLN A 50 1.22 -8.76 18.96
CA GLN A 50 1.68 -10.13 19.10
C GLN A 50 1.29 -10.98 17.88
N GLN A 51 0.05 -10.87 17.38
CA GLN A 51 -0.37 -11.54 16.14
C GLN A 51 0.54 -11.16 14.96
N ARG A 52 0.83 -9.85 14.76
CA ARG A 52 1.76 -9.41 13.69
C ARG A 52 3.15 -10.01 13.85
N PHE A 53 3.63 -10.16 15.06
CA PHE A 53 4.92 -10.78 15.32
C PHE A 53 4.93 -12.28 14.99
N GLU A 54 3.87 -13.00 15.32
CA GLU A 54 3.76 -14.45 15.16
C GLU A 54 3.45 -14.90 13.73
N GLN A 55 2.59 -14.15 13.02
CA GLN A 55 2.05 -14.56 11.72
C GLN A 55 2.26 -13.54 10.60
N GLY A 56 2.80 -12.37 10.90
CA GLY A 56 3.10 -11.33 9.91
C GLY A 56 1.96 -10.36 9.63
N PHE A 57 0.78 -10.57 10.19
CA PHE A 57 -0.40 -9.70 10.09
C PHE A 57 -1.25 -9.84 11.35
N ASP A 58 -2.24 -8.98 11.55
CA ASP A 58 -3.25 -9.15 12.59
C ASP A 58 -4.67 -9.26 12.01
N ASP A 59 -5.62 -9.65 12.87
CA ASP A 59 -7.00 -9.91 12.46
C ASP A 59 -7.67 -8.66 11.86
N THR A 60 -7.24 -7.43 12.21
CA THR A 60 -7.82 -6.21 11.65
C THR A 60 -7.55 -6.07 10.16
N GLU A 61 -6.46 -6.64 9.66
CA GLU A 61 -6.13 -6.66 8.24
C GLU A 61 -7.08 -7.55 7.41
N THR A 62 -7.83 -8.44 8.08
CA THR A 62 -8.83 -9.29 7.44
C THR A 62 -10.22 -8.66 7.36
N TRP A 63 -10.49 -7.59 8.12
CA TRP A 63 -11.81 -6.94 8.14
C TRP A 63 -12.17 -6.31 6.80
N HIS A 64 -11.14 -5.81 6.07
CA HIS A 64 -11.25 -5.22 4.75
C HIS A 64 -10.15 -5.80 3.84
N MET A 65 -10.31 -7.06 3.46
CA MET A 65 -9.33 -7.77 2.62
C MET A 65 -9.11 -7.09 1.27
N ASP A 66 -10.16 -6.52 0.69
CA ASP A 66 -10.10 -5.72 -0.54
C ASP A 66 -9.15 -4.52 -0.38
N ARG A 67 -9.26 -3.78 0.72
CA ARG A 67 -8.37 -2.67 1.06
C ARG A 67 -6.92 -3.16 1.26
N THR A 68 -6.73 -4.21 2.03
CA THR A 68 -5.41 -4.79 2.30
C THR A 68 -4.72 -5.21 1.01
N ILE A 69 -5.44 -5.92 0.13
CA ILE A 69 -4.91 -6.35 -1.18
C ILE A 69 -4.56 -5.14 -2.06
N ALA A 70 -5.46 -4.15 -2.14
CA ALA A 70 -5.22 -2.95 -2.95
C ALA A 70 -3.99 -2.18 -2.46
N LEU A 71 -3.87 -1.90 -1.17
CA LEU A 71 -2.73 -1.19 -0.58
C LEU A 71 -1.42 -1.97 -0.73
N PHE A 72 -1.47 -3.30 -0.68
CA PHE A 72 -0.31 -4.16 -0.92
C PHE A 72 0.18 -4.08 -2.37
N ILE A 73 -0.75 -4.08 -3.34
CA ILE A 73 -0.41 -4.17 -4.76
C ILE A 73 0.00 -2.82 -5.37
N ILE A 74 -0.55 -1.70 -4.93
CA ILE A 74 -0.30 -0.36 -5.48
C ILE A 74 1.20 -0.05 -5.63
N PRO A 75 2.02 -0.05 -4.56
CA PRO A 75 3.44 0.30 -4.67
C PRO A 75 4.22 -0.71 -5.53
N ARG A 76 3.76 -1.96 -5.55
CA ARG A 76 4.37 -3.02 -6.36
C ARG A 76 4.08 -2.86 -7.84
N LEU A 77 2.85 -2.51 -8.20
CA LEU A 77 2.51 -2.18 -9.59
C LEU A 77 3.22 -0.93 -10.08
N LYS A 78 3.36 0.12 -9.25
CA LYS A 78 4.16 1.29 -9.59
C LYS A 78 5.61 0.90 -9.91
N LYS A 79 6.22 0.10 -9.04
CA LYS A 79 7.58 -0.38 -9.25
C LYS A 79 7.70 -1.32 -10.44
N PHE A 80 6.69 -2.15 -10.68
CA PHE A 80 6.62 -3.03 -11.84
C PHE A 80 6.65 -2.24 -13.15
N ILE A 81 5.88 -1.15 -13.27
CA ILE A 81 5.89 -0.27 -14.45
C ILE A 81 7.29 0.32 -14.68
N GLU A 82 7.96 0.77 -13.62
CA GLU A 82 9.31 1.33 -13.72
C GLU A 82 10.35 0.32 -14.22
N LEU A 83 10.22 -0.94 -13.84
CA LEU A 83 11.19 -2.00 -14.11
C LEU A 83 10.82 -2.84 -15.33
N ASN A 84 9.56 -2.80 -15.76
CA ASN A 84 9.07 -3.67 -16.81
C ASN A 84 9.60 -3.26 -18.17
N ASN A 85 10.33 -4.17 -18.80
CA ASN A 85 10.84 -4.03 -20.16
C ASN A 85 10.10 -4.95 -21.16
N GLY A 86 9.12 -5.72 -20.68
CA GLY A 86 8.31 -6.64 -21.48
C GLY A 86 6.87 -6.21 -21.58
N ILE A 87 6.24 -6.56 -22.69
CA ILE A 87 4.79 -6.41 -22.91
C ILE A 87 4.19 -7.76 -23.30
N PRO A 88 2.95 -8.05 -22.85
CA PRO A 88 2.25 -9.24 -23.27
C PRO A 88 2.01 -9.30 -24.79
N SER A 89 1.95 -10.51 -25.32
CA SER A 89 1.61 -10.71 -26.72
C SER A 89 0.21 -10.17 -27.02
N GLY A 90 0.10 -9.33 -28.05
CA GLY A 90 -1.17 -8.71 -28.44
C GLY A 90 -1.48 -7.37 -27.77
N GLU A 91 -0.61 -6.90 -26.87
CA GLU A 91 -0.68 -5.56 -26.29
C GLU A 91 0.35 -4.62 -26.95
N THR A 92 0.10 -3.32 -26.87
CA THR A 92 1.12 -2.29 -27.07
C THR A 92 1.65 -1.83 -25.71
N VAL A 93 2.84 -1.22 -25.69
CA VAL A 93 3.41 -0.64 -24.45
C VAL A 93 2.42 0.34 -23.83
N GLU A 94 1.87 1.23 -24.66
CA GLU A 94 0.93 2.27 -24.24
C GLU A 94 -0.34 1.67 -23.63
N SER A 95 -0.96 0.68 -24.31
CA SER A 95 -2.19 0.03 -23.84
C SER A 95 -1.99 -0.73 -22.55
N TYR A 96 -0.86 -1.42 -22.40
CA TYR A 96 -0.51 -2.17 -21.20
C TYR A 96 -0.27 -1.23 -20.01
N ASP A 97 0.55 -0.20 -20.20
CA ASP A 97 0.82 0.82 -19.18
C ASP A 97 -0.43 1.58 -18.76
N GLU A 98 -1.30 1.93 -19.70
CA GLU A 98 -2.58 2.59 -19.37
C GLU A 98 -3.47 1.73 -18.47
N LYS A 99 -3.56 0.43 -18.73
CA LYS A 99 -4.31 -0.50 -17.88
C LYS A 99 -3.72 -0.59 -16.46
N LEU A 100 -2.39 -0.71 -16.36
CA LEU A 100 -1.72 -0.76 -15.06
C LEU A 100 -1.88 0.55 -14.29
N LYS A 101 -1.73 1.69 -14.94
CA LYS A 101 -1.95 3.02 -14.34
C LYS A 101 -3.40 3.22 -13.92
N PHE A 102 -4.35 2.72 -14.71
CA PHE A 102 -5.76 2.76 -14.34
C PHE A 102 -6.04 1.94 -13.07
N ILE A 103 -5.50 0.72 -12.96
CA ILE A 103 -5.63 -0.11 -11.75
C ILE A 103 -5.09 0.63 -10.52
N ILE A 104 -3.89 1.20 -10.64
CA ILE A 104 -3.28 1.98 -9.56
C ILE A 104 -4.17 3.15 -9.15
N SER A 105 -4.58 3.97 -10.12
CA SER A 105 -5.40 5.16 -9.88
C SER A 105 -6.76 4.83 -9.24
N ALA A 106 -7.45 3.80 -9.73
CA ALA A 106 -8.72 3.36 -9.19
C ALA A 106 -8.59 2.89 -7.73
N PHE A 107 -7.56 2.10 -7.42
CA PHE A 107 -7.30 1.64 -6.06
C PHE A 107 -6.87 2.77 -5.13
N GLU A 108 -6.01 3.70 -5.59
CA GLU A 108 -5.62 4.86 -4.80
C GLU A 108 -6.82 5.74 -4.47
N ASN A 109 -7.65 6.07 -5.46
CA ASN A 109 -8.80 6.92 -5.27
C ASN A 109 -9.84 6.32 -4.31
N TYR A 110 -10.00 5.01 -4.31
CA TYR A 110 -10.99 4.35 -3.44
C TYR A 110 -10.43 4.05 -2.05
N TYR A 111 -9.20 3.52 -1.94
CA TYR A 111 -8.69 2.96 -0.69
C TYR A 111 -7.68 3.84 0.04
N ALA A 112 -6.89 4.64 -0.69
CA ALA A 112 -5.78 5.38 -0.09
C ALA A 112 -6.11 6.84 0.22
N THR A 113 -7.15 7.42 -0.37
CA THR A 113 -7.48 8.84 -0.22
C THR A 113 -8.60 9.13 0.75
N ASN A 114 -9.18 8.19 1.46
CA ASN A 114 -10.36 8.36 2.30
C ASN A 114 -11.58 9.00 1.59
N LYS A 115 -11.54 9.26 0.30
CA LYS A 115 -12.63 9.87 -0.46
C LYS A 115 -13.95 9.13 -0.30
N TYR A 116 -13.88 7.81 -0.14
CA TYR A 116 -15.06 6.99 0.09
C TYR A 116 -15.80 7.33 1.40
N TYR A 117 -15.08 7.81 2.42
CA TYR A 117 -15.62 8.17 3.73
C TYR A 117 -15.95 9.66 3.87
N GLU A 118 -15.46 10.50 2.94
CA GLU A 118 -15.84 11.89 2.86
C GLU A 118 -17.28 11.99 2.32
N SER A 119 -17.90 13.15 2.46
CA SER A 119 -19.22 13.45 1.94
C SER A 119 -19.20 13.62 0.42
N VAL A 120 -18.86 12.55 -0.30
CA VAL A 120 -19.02 12.47 -1.75
C VAL A 120 -20.46 12.20 -2.09
N ASP A 121 -20.95 12.79 -3.20
CA ASP A 121 -22.29 12.51 -3.69
C ASP A 121 -22.43 11.07 -4.20
N ASP A 122 -23.66 10.64 -4.44
CA ASP A 122 -23.94 9.25 -4.84
C ASP A 122 -23.37 8.92 -6.24
N ASP A 123 -23.26 9.89 -7.12
CA ASP A 123 -22.70 9.70 -8.47
C ASP A 123 -21.18 9.50 -8.39
N GLU A 124 -20.48 10.31 -7.60
CA GLU A 124 -19.05 10.14 -7.38
C GLU A 124 -18.74 8.81 -6.69
N ARG A 125 -19.52 8.42 -5.69
CA ARG A 125 -19.39 7.13 -5.00
C ARG A 125 -19.60 5.96 -5.96
N LYS A 126 -20.57 6.06 -6.84
CA LYS A 126 -20.84 5.07 -7.87
C LYS A 126 -19.65 4.97 -8.83
N GLN A 127 -19.12 6.11 -9.30
CA GLN A 127 -17.96 6.15 -10.19
C GLN A 127 -16.74 5.48 -9.56
N LEU A 128 -16.41 5.81 -8.30
CA LEU A 128 -15.31 5.17 -7.57
C LEU A 128 -15.46 3.65 -7.48
N THR A 129 -16.69 3.20 -7.22
CA THR A 129 -16.97 1.76 -7.15
C THR A 129 -16.88 1.06 -8.51
N ASP A 130 -17.35 1.70 -9.56
CA ASP A 130 -17.30 1.14 -10.92
C ASP A 130 -15.85 1.14 -11.45
N ASP A 131 -15.05 2.13 -11.10
CA ASP A 131 -13.60 2.15 -11.42
C ASP A 131 -12.86 1.01 -10.73
N VAL A 132 -13.14 0.71 -9.46
CA VAL A 132 -12.56 -0.43 -8.76
C VAL A 132 -12.96 -1.75 -9.41
N LYS A 133 -14.22 -1.95 -9.78
CA LYS A 133 -14.68 -3.15 -10.50
C LYS A 133 -13.93 -3.34 -11.82
N LYS A 134 -13.78 -2.26 -12.59
CA LYS A 134 -13.02 -2.27 -13.84
C LYS A 134 -11.54 -2.55 -13.62
N ALA A 135 -10.95 -2.00 -12.56
CA ALA A 135 -9.57 -2.27 -12.18
C ALA A 135 -9.34 -3.75 -11.85
N VAL A 136 -10.25 -4.37 -11.09
CA VAL A 136 -10.22 -5.80 -10.79
C VAL A 136 -10.37 -6.65 -12.05
N GLU A 137 -11.24 -6.24 -12.98
CA GLU A 137 -11.38 -6.91 -14.29
C GLU A 137 -10.07 -6.85 -15.09
N TYR A 138 -9.43 -5.70 -15.15
CA TYR A 138 -8.13 -5.56 -15.80
C TYR A 138 -7.05 -6.40 -15.11
N LEU A 139 -6.98 -6.36 -13.79
CA LEU A 139 -6.03 -7.15 -13.01
C LEU A 139 -6.22 -8.65 -13.26
N SER A 140 -7.47 -9.11 -13.32
CA SER A 140 -7.79 -10.51 -13.64
C SER A 140 -7.29 -10.93 -15.03
N LYS A 141 -7.46 -10.06 -16.04
CA LYS A 141 -6.98 -10.33 -17.42
C LYS A 141 -5.46 -10.34 -17.52
N LEU A 142 -4.80 -9.48 -16.74
CA LEU A 142 -3.34 -9.34 -16.73
C LEU A 142 -2.65 -10.28 -15.75
N TRP A 143 -3.38 -11.08 -14.97
CA TRP A 143 -2.85 -11.83 -13.84
C TRP A 143 -1.64 -12.71 -14.16
N PHE A 144 -1.66 -13.40 -15.29
CA PHE A 144 -0.58 -14.26 -15.73
C PHE A 144 0.51 -13.55 -16.53
N GLU A 145 0.37 -12.24 -16.72
CA GLU A 145 1.26 -11.41 -17.52
C GLU A 145 2.02 -10.37 -16.67
N LEU A 146 1.84 -10.42 -15.36
CA LEU A 146 2.56 -9.60 -14.38
C LEU A 146 3.94 -10.22 -14.06
N TRP A 147 4.77 -10.35 -15.11
CA TRP A 147 6.15 -10.83 -15.02
C TRP A 147 7.05 -10.03 -15.95
N TRP A 148 8.35 -10.06 -15.69
CA TRP A 148 9.37 -9.39 -16.51
C TRP A 148 10.64 -10.23 -16.62
#